data_1e6f9b3fa287296ccff5da075025ad6f
#
_entry.id   1e6f9b3fa287296ccff5da075025ad6f
#
_cell.length_a   1.000
_cell.length_b   1.000
_cell.length_c   1.000
_cell.angle_alpha   90.00
_cell.angle_beta   90.00
_cell.angle_gamma   90.00
#
_symmetry.space_group_name_H-M   'P 1'
#
loop_
_entity.id
_entity.type
_entity.pdbx_description
1 polymer ?
#
loop_
_entity_poly.entity_id
_entity_poly.type
_entity_poly.pdbx_seq_one_letter_code
_entity_poly.pdbx_strand_id
1 'polypeptide(L)'
;VIIGSLAITAERSKRIAFSRPIRFVDQLVVVRTSDTSIQELADLAGQEVTVREGSSYAEALRASSVKGIRIKAAPESLQTLDLLQRVARGEEAITVSDSDLFAAALSFAPNLRSPFKLLERQPIAWGLRKSNSDLKAAIDSYLVEHALTESREAAYRADLDEIKRRKVLRVLTRNTSSTFFIYRGEQLGFEYELAREFAKTLGVRLEVVIPPSREALLQYLESGRGDLAAAGMARTPERERRYALSAPYQFVSELLIVPAKDTKTRGLPDLKGKSIWVRKSSSYYETLSDIRDQLGFTIELLPEDLETEDVLAQVGAGKIPAAMADSNIVELELTYNNRIRSVGPVGDVVEIGWVMRQDQPALKAEVDAFMKKLYKGAFYNQMVSKYFKDPKRGRSEQSLRADKGGALSPYDGLVKKHARTYELDWRLITAQMYQESQFNPKATSWVGAKGLMQVMPRTGQELKVANLEDPDQGILAGVKLMARYSNLFNSPEIPAKDRIRFALASYNCGPGHVDDARELAREMGLSRNKWFGNVEQALLLLGKREIAKKARYGFCRCDEPVNYVSQIQQRYEHYVQIVPMR
;
A
#
# COMPACT_ATOMS: atom_id res chain seq x y z
N VAL A 1 -7.26 5.42 24.66
CA VAL A 1 -5.96 5.61 24.00
C VAL A 1 -5.42 6.98 24.35
N ILE A 2 -4.14 7.06 24.68
CA ILE A 2 -3.42 8.33 24.83
C ILE A 2 -2.66 8.53 23.53
N ILE A 3 -3.10 9.49 22.71
CA ILE A 3 -2.43 9.89 21.48
C ILE A 3 -1.55 11.10 21.81
N GLY A 4 -0.25 10.86 21.99
CA GLY A 4 0.73 11.87 22.32
C GLY A 4 2.15 11.33 22.16
N SER A 5 3.14 12.21 22.32
CA SER A 5 4.55 11.81 22.25
C SER A 5 4.98 11.13 23.57
N LEU A 6 4.53 9.88 23.78
CA LEU A 6 4.89 9.10 24.96
C LEU A 6 6.12 8.24 24.69
N ALA A 7 7.22 8.56 25.36
CA ALA A 7 8.38 7.67 25.39
C ALA A 7 8.03 6.34 26.10
N ILE A 8 8.40 5.22 25.50
CA ILE A 8 8.30 3.91 26.12
C ILE A 8 9.41 3.81 27.18
N THR A 9 9.03 3.77 28.45
CA THR A 9 9.98 3.56 29.55
C THR A 9 9.58 2.34 30.36
N ALA A 10 10.53 1.78 31.11
CA ALA A 10 10.28 0.60 31.96
C ALA A 10 9.19 0.89 33.01
N GLU A 11 9.22 2.08 33.62
CA GLU A 11 8.22 2.47 34.64
C GLU A 11 6.81 2.63 34.04
N ARG A 12 6.71 3.29 32.90
CA ARG A 12 5.41 3.44 32.22
C ARG A 12 4.85 2.11 31.73
N SER A 13 5.71 1.19 31.25
CA SER A 13 5.31 -0.14 30.81
C SER A 13 4.74 -1.02 31.93
N LYS A 14 5.05 -0.73 33.19
CA LYS A 14 4.41 -1.38 34.36
C LYS A 14 2.94 -0.98 34.50
N ARG A 15 2.56 0.22 34.06
CA ARG A 15 1.22 0.82 34.27
C ARG A 15 0.32 0.75 33.06
N ILE A 16 0.86 0.94 31.85
CA ILE A 16 0.11 0.98 30.60
C ILE A 16 0.72 0.03 29.55
N ALA A 17 -0.07 -0.35 28.56
CA ALA A 17 0.42 -0.97 27.33
C ALA A 17 0.78 0.13 26.31
N PHE A 18 1.72 -0.17 25.45
CA PHE A 18 2.12 0.69 24.34
C PHE A 18 1.80 0.05 23.00
N SER A 19 1.45 0.88 22.01
CA SER A 19 1.46 0.46 20.62
C SER A 19 2.90 0.18 20.16
N ARG A 20 3.07 -0.34 18.94
CA ARG A 20 4.36 -0.26 18.24
C ARG A 20 4.84 1.19 18.21
N PRO A 21 6.16 1.42 18.25
CA PRO A 21 6.71 2.76 18.11
C PRO A 21 6.24 3.42 16.81
N ILE A 22 5.77 4.65 16.91
CA ILE A 22 5.40 5.48 15.76
C ILE A 22 6.61 6.22 15.19
N ARG A 23 7.62 6.47 16.04
CA ARG A 23 8.90 7.08 15.68
C ARG A 23 9.93 6.85 16.78
N PHE A 24 11.18 7.18 16.46
CA PHE A 24 12.28 7.20 17.41
C PHE A 24 12.85 8.61 17.48
N VAL A 25 13.23 9.05 18.67
CA VAL A 25 13.85 10.35 18.92
C VAL A 25 15.12 10.17 19.77
N ASP A 26 16.07 11.07 19.63
CA ASP A 26 17.17 11.17 20.57
C ASP A 26 16.79 12.15 21.69
N GLN A 27 17.17 11.88 22.93
CA GLN A 27 17.05 12.83 24.01
C GLN A 27 18.33 13.63 24.09
N LEU A 28 18.22 14.93 23.89
CA LEU A 28 19.31 15.87 23.76
C LEU A 28 19.43 16.72 25.02
N VAL A 29 20.62 16.85 25.57
CA VAL A 29 20.92 17.91 26.54
C VAL A 29 20.98 19.25 25.79
N VAL A 30 20.31 20.26 26.29
CA VAL A 30 20.20 21.56 25.61
C VAL A 30 20.65 22.69 26.53
N VAL A 31 21.54 23.52 25.99
CA VAL A 31 22.10 24.71 26.62
C VAL A 31 22.10 25.89 25.61
N ARG A 32 22.41 27.11 26.06
CA ARG A 32 22.66 28.22 25.14
C ARG A 32 23.97 28.00 24.36
N THR A 33 24.03 28.56 23.16
CA THR A 33 25.28 28.57 22.34
C THR A 33 26.45 29.27 23.04
N SER A 34 26.18 30.23 23.92
CA SER A 34 27.19 30.95 24.74
C SER A 34 27.74 30.11 25.91
N ASP A 35 27.06 29.05 26.30
CA ASP A 35 27.55 28.16 27.35
C ASP A 35 28.47 27.10 26.73
N THR A 36 29.77 27.18 27.02
CA THR A 36 30.79 26.24 26.56
C THR A 36 31.24 25.27 27.64
N SER A 37 30.70 25.36 28.85
CA SER A 37 31.07 24.53 29.98
C SER A 37 30.54 23.10 29.89
N ILE A 38 29.48 22.90 29.18
CA ILE A 38 28.84 21.58 28.99
C ILE A 38 29.16 21.06 27.59
N GLN A 39 29.95 19.98 27.50
CA GLN A 39 30.37 19.33 26.27
C GLN A 39 30.01 17.84 26.24
N GLU A 40 30.10 17.17 27.39
CA GLU A 40 29.84 15.75 27.53
C GLU A 40 29.04 15.42 28.79
N LEU A 41 28.58 14.16 28.92
CA LEU A 41 27.75 13.72 30.03
C LEU A 41 28.39 13.95 31.41
N ALA A 42 29.70 13.82 31.51
CA ALA A 42 30.40 14.03 32.77
C ALA A 42 30.30 15.47 33.32
N ASP A 43 30.14 16.46 32.44
CA ASP A 43 30.02 17.88 32.82
C ASP A 43 28.70 18.20 33.52
N LEU A 44 27.73 17.28 33.50
CA LEU A 44 26.50 17.43 34.27
C LEU A 44 26.69 17.17 35.78
N ALA A 45 27.82 16.68 36.22
CA ALA A 45 28.09 16.46 37.65
C ALA A 45 28.01 17.78 38.44
N GLY A 46 27.12 17.83 39.43
CA GLY A 46 26.88 19.04 40.23
C GLY A 46 26.03 20.13 39.54
N GLN A 47 25.68 19.96 38.29
CA GLN A 47 24.83 20.89 37.58
C GLN A 47 23.35 20.69 37.91
N GLU A 48 22.56 21.77 37.73
CA GLU A 48 21.11 21.76 37.84
C GLU A 48 20.47 21.64 36.47
N VAL A 49 19.69 20.58 36.25
CA VAL A 49 19.00 20.31 34.98
C VAL A 49 17.49 20.42 35.21
N THR A 50 16.86 21.34 34.53
CA THR A 50 15.42 21.62 34.70
C THR A 50 14.60 20.78 33.75
N VAL A 51 13.78 19.86 34.30
CA VAL A 51 12.86 19.00 33.53
C VAL A 51 11.59 18.73 34.34
N ARG A 52 10.50 18.35 33.70
CA ARG A 52 9.30 17.91 34.43
C ARG A 52 9.58 16.60 35.17
N GLU A 53 9.10 16.49 36.39
CA GLU A 53 9.35 15.35 37.27
C GLU A 53 8.86 14.01 36.69
N GLY A 54 7.64 13.99 36.08
CA GLY A 54 7.04 12.82 35.43
C GLY A 54 7.52 12.54 34.01
N SER A 55 8.56 13.25 33.54
CA SER A 55 9.07 13.06 32.17
C SER A 55 10.04 11.89 32.05
N SER A 56 10.14 11.33 30.82
CA SER A 56 11.20 10.36 30.51
C SER A 56 12.60 10.96 30.61
N TYR A 57 12.73 12.26 30.55
CA TYR A 57 13.99 12.99 30.73
C TYR A 57 14.50 12.89 32.16
N ALA A 58 13.61 13.07 33.15
CA ALA A 58 13.96 12.89 34.57
C ALA A 58 14.36 11.42 34.85
N GLU A 59 13.65 10.45 34.26
CA GLU A 59 14.03 9.03 34.36
C GLU A 59 15.42 8.78 33.76
N ALA A 60 15.71 9.34 32.58
CA ALA A 60 17.00 9.18 31.90
C ALA A 60 18.16 9.81 32.70
N LEU A 61 17.96 11.01 33.25
CA LEU A 61 18.97 11.67 34.09
C LEU A 61 19.27 10.88 35.36
N ARG A 62 18.25 10.32 36.03
CA ARG A 62 18.41 9.47 37.22
C ARG A 62 19.13 8.15 36.91
N ALA A 63 18.88 7.60 35.73
CA ALA A 63 19.50 6.35 35.27
C ALA A 63 20.92 6.54 34.71
N SER A 64 21.38 7.79 34.55
CA SER A 64 22.71 8.08 34.00
C SER A 64 23.83 7.59 34.92
N SER A 65 25.00 7.32 34.34
CA SER A 65 26.20 6.90 35.08
C SER A 65 26.83 8.03 35.91
N VAL A 66 26.45 9.29 35.63
CA VAL A 66 27.00 10.47 36.31
C VAL A 66 26.25 10.73 37.60
N LYS A 67 26.98 10.73 38.73
CA LYS A 67 26.43 11.05 40.04
C LYS A 67 26.47 12.57 40.30
N GLY A 68 25.49 13.04 41.09
CA GLY A 68 25.49 14.44 41.53
C GLY A 68 24.73 15.39 40.59
N ILE A 69 24.07 14.89 39.55
CA ILE A 69 23.16 15.72 38.74
C ILE A 69 21.99 16.15 39.65
N ARG A 70 21.74 17.44 39.73
CA ARG A 70 20.58 18.00 40.46
C ARG A 70 19.41 18.22 39.52
N ILE A 71 18.34 17.45 39.69
CA ILE A 71 17.14 17.61 38.90
C ILE A 71 16.25 18.68 39.55
N LYS A 72 16.04 19.77 38.83
CA LYS A 72 15.08 20.82 39.22
C LYS A 72 13.73 20.51 38.55
N ALA A 73 12.73 20.26 39.36
CA ALA A 73 11.40 19.95 38.88
C ALA A 73 10.72 21.20 38.30
N ALA A 74 10.48 21.19 37.00
CA ALA A 74 9.63 22.20 36.37
C ALA A 74 8.15 21.90 36.64
N PRO A 75 7.28 22.93 36.70
CA PRO A 75 5.84 22.75 36.80
C PRO A 75 5.31 21.85 35.66
N GLU A 76 4.41 20.90 35.98
CA GLU A 76 3.84 19.98 34.98
C GLU A 76 3.00 20.68 33.89
N SER A 77 2.57 21.92 34.13
CA SER A 77 1.90 22.74 33.12
C SER A 77 2.80 23.27 32.02
N LEU A 78 4.12 23.33 32.24
CA LEU A 78 5.09 23.77 31.24
C LEU A 78 5.37 22.63 30.22
N GLN A 79 5.28 22.96 28.96
CA GLN A 79 5.68 22.02 27.89
C GLN A 79 7.21 22.07 27.67
N THR A 80 7.75 21.05 26.99
CA THR A 80 9.21 21.01 26.68
C THR A 80 9.64 22.23 25.85
N LEU A 81 8.80 22.71 24.94
CA LEU A 81 9.09 23.92 24.16
C LEU A 81 9.18 25.18 25.04
N ASP A 82 8.38 25.28 26.10
CA ASP A 82 8.46 26.41 27.06
C ASP A 82 9.79 26.37 27.83
N LEU A 83 10.25 25.18 28.23
CA LEU A 83 11.55 25.02 28.87
C LEU A 83 12.72 25.38 27.94
N LEU A 84 12.63 25.02 26.66
CA LEU A 84 13.61 25.42 25.65
C LEU A 84 13.67 26.95 25.50
N GLN A 85 12.52 27.62 25.49
CA GLN A 85 12.46 29.10 25.47
C GLN A 85 13.08 29.72 26.74
N ARG A 86 12.83 29.16 27.91
CA ARG A 86 13.45 29.61 29.17
C ARG A 86 14.97 29.48 29.17
N VAL A 87 15.48 28.37 28.62
CA VAL A 87 16.93 28.22 28.42
C VAL A 87 17.46 29.29 27.46
N ALA A 88 16.77 29.52 26.35
CA ALA A 88 17.16 30.55 25.36
C ALA A 88 17.21 31.95 25.96
N ARG A 89 16.29 32.30 26.90
CA ARG A 89 16.25 33.57 27.61
C ARG A 89 17.22 33.65 28.79
N GLY A 90 17.83 32.57 29.20
CA GLY A 90 18.72 32.48 30.35
C GLY A 90 18.01 32.36 31.72
N GLU A 91 16.72 32.07 31.73
CA GLU A 91 15.93 31.80 32.93
C GLU A 91 16.27 30.43 33.54
N GLU A 92 16.67 29.47 32.67
CA GLU A 92 17.20 28.16 33.02
C GLU A 92 18.54 27.95 32.34
N ALA A 93 19.41 27.17 32.96
CA ALA A 93 20.74 26.90 32.40
C ALA A 93 20.75 25.71 31.43
N ILE A 94 20.18 24.59 31.86
CA ILE A 94 20.21 23.30 31.18
C ILE A 94 18.82 22.66 31.18
N THR A 95 18.39 22.10 30.08
CA THR A 95 17.23 21.22 29.99
C THR A 95 17.50 20.01 29.09
N VAL A 96 16.52 19.11 28.98
CA VAL A 96 16.53 17.97 28.06
C VAL A 96 15.32 18.02 27.14
N SER A 97 15.54 17.73 25.88
CA SER A 97 14.47 17.73 24.86
C SER A 97 14.64 16.56 23.89
N ASP A 98 13.53 16.09 23.32
CA ASP A 98 13.56 15.21 22.17
C ASP A 98 14.11 15.95 20.95
N SER A 99 14.83 15.25 20.08
CA SER A 99 15.53 15.81 18.91
C SER A 99 14.60 16.55 17.94
N ASP A 100 13.36 16.08 17.76
CA ASP A 100 12.36 16.74 16.91
C ASP A 100 11.84 18.05 17.51
N LEU A 101 11.61 18.10 18.83
CA LEU A 101 11.21 19.31 19.53
C LEU A 101 12.35 20.34 19.56
N PHE A 102 13.58 19.89 19.74
CA PHE A 102 14.76 20.76 19.66
C PHE A 102 14.92 21.36 18.25
N ALA A 103 14.79 20.54 17.18
CA ALA A 103 14.82 21.02 15.80
C ALA A 103 13.73 22.06 15.54
N ALA A 104 12.52 21.85 16.04
CA ALA A 104 11.44 22.83 15.94
C ALA A 104 11.77 24.13 16.72
N ALA A 105 12.39 24.02 17.91
CA ALA A 105 12.74 25.17 18.73
C ALA A 105 13.79 26.10 18.08
N LEU A 106 14.70 25.56 17.29
CA LEU A 106 15.72 26.36 16.59
C LEU A 106 15.13 27.40 15.63
N SER A 107 13.88 27.22 15.17
CA SER A 107 13.21 28.22 14.32
C SER A 107 12.86 29.52 15.05
N PHE A 108 12.70 29.49 16.38
CA PHE A 108 12.38 30.65 17.21
C PHE A 108 13.40 30.92 18.35
N ALA A 109 14.31 29.99 18.59
CA ALA A 109 15.38 30.09 19.59
C ALA A 109 16.73 29.61 18.99
N PRO A 110 17.30 30.35 18.02
CA PRO A 110 18.52 29.95 17.30
C PRO A 110 19.78 29.99 18.17
N ASN A 111 19.71 30.58 19.36
CA ASN A 111 20.79 30.65 20.35
C ASN A 111 20.88 29.43 21.27
N LEU A 112 20.19 28.33 20.92
CA LEU A 112 20.31 27.04 21.58
C LEU A 112 21.29 26.12 20.85
N ARG A 113 21.94 25.24 21.59
CA ARG A 113 22.74 24.14 21.07
C ARG A 113 22.52 22.87 21.90
N SER A 114 22.73 21.72 21.28
CA SER A 114 22.84 20.45 21.97
C SER A 114 24.29 19.95 21.90
N PRO A 115 25.02 19.90 23.02
CA PRO A 115 26.39 19.41 23.02
C PRO A 115 26.49 17.89 22.84
N PHE A 116 25.54 17.14 23.37
CA PHE A 116 25.55 15.66 23.28
C PHE A 116 24.13 15.10 23.47
N LYS A 117 24.00 13.80 23.16
CA LYS A 117 22.78 13.02 23.36
C LYS A 117 22.81 12.35 24.75
N LEU A 118 21.76 12.53 25.53
CA LEU A 118 21.57 11.84 26.81
C LEU A 118 21.16 10.37 26.58
N LEU A 119 20.22 10.14 25.65
CA LEU A 119 19.80 8.83 25.18
C LEU A 119 19.60 8.85 23.67
N GLU A 120 19.95 7.74 23.04
CA GLU A 120 19.72 7.54 21.61
C GLU A 120 18.48 6.66 21.36
N ARG A 121 17.79 6.94 20.26
CA ARG A 121 16.73 6.09 19.73
C ARG A 121 15.61 5.75 20.73
N GLN A 122 15.20 6.72 21.55
CA GLN A 122 14.07 6.53 22.46
C GLN A 122 12.80 6.30 21.66
N PRO A 123 12.09 5.15 21.81
CA PRO A 123 10.88 4.86 21.09
C PRO A 123 9.71 5.69 21.62
N ILE A 124 8.95 6.29 20.71
CA ILE A 124 7.72 7.04 20.99
C ILE A 124 6.53 6.25 20.47
N ALA A 125 5.51 6.07 21.29
CA ALA A 125 4.32 5.27 21.00
C ALA A 125 3.03 5.85 21.60
N TRP A 126 1.89 5.25 21.21
CA TRP A 126 0.61 5.53 21.84
C TRP A 126 0.40 4.66 23.07
N GLY A 127 -0.17 5.24 24.12
CA GLY A 127 -0.48 4.54 25.37
C GLY A 127 -1.89 3.95 25.38
N LEU A 128 -2.04 2.74 25.90
CA LEU A 128 -3.32 2.03 26.01
C LEU A 128 -3.50 1.43 27.41
N ARG A 129 -4.73 1.12 27.79
CA ARG A 129 -4.99 0.28 28.96
C ARG A 129 -4.48 -1.12 28.68
N LYS A 130 -3.87 -1.79 29.65
CA LYS A 130 -3.38 -3.17 29.52
C LYS A 130 -4.47 -4.18 29.16
N SER A 131 -5.71 -3.91 29.58
CA SER A 131 -6.87 -4.74 29.27
C SER A 131 -7.38 -4.64 27.83
N ASN A 132 -6.88 -3.67 27.02
CA ASN A 132 -7.35 -3.43 25.67
C ASN A 132 -6.44 -4.11 24.62
N SER A 133 -6.24 -5.44 24.77
CA SER A 133 -5.38 -6.24 23.88
C SER A 133 -5.79 -6.16 22.41
N ASP A 134 -7.10 -6.26 22.13
CA ASP A 134 -7.63 -6.24 20.76
C ASP A 134 -7.45 -4.89 20.09
N LEU A 135 -7.69 -3.79 20.83
CA LEU A 135 -7.44 -2.46 20.33
C LEU A 135 -5.95 -2.22 20.08
N LYS A 136 -5.07 -2.74 20.96
CA LYS A 136 -3.62 -2.70 20.73
C LYS A 136 -3.25 -3.43 19.45
N ALA A 137 -3.76 -4.63 19.24
CA ALA A 137 -3.49 -5.41 18.03
C ALA A 137 -3.96 -4.68 16.75
N ALA A 138 -5.14 -4.05 16.80
CA ALA A 138 -5.66 -3.28 15.68
C ALA A 138 -4.80 -2.03 15.37
N ILE A 139 -4.37 -1.30 16.39
CA ILE A 139 -3.48 -0.14 16.24
C ILE A 139 -2.11 -0.58 15.70
N ASP A 140 -1.53 -1.63 16.26
CA ASP A 140 -0.23 -2.14 15.80
C ASP A 140 -0.27 -2.59 14.34
N SER A 141 -1.36 -3.24 13.92
CA SER A 141 -1.61 -3.62 12.52
C SER A 141 -1.69 -2.40 11.61
N TYR A 142 -2.47 -1.39 12.00
CA TYR A 142 -2.60 -0.13 11.26
C TYR A 142 -1.24 0.58 11.10
N LEU A 143 -0.47 0.68 12.19
CA LEU A 143 0.83 1.35 12.18
C LEU A 143 1.85 0.65 11.27
N VAL A 144 1.86 -0.69 11.24
CA VAL A 144 2.72 -1.46 10.32
C VAL A 144 2.31 -1.20 8.88
N GLU A 145 1.01 -1.31 8.58
CA GLU A 145 0.50 -1.07 7.24
C GLU A 145 0.81 0.35 6.75
N HIS A 146 0.50 1.36 7.57
CA HIS A 146 0.75 2.76 7.24
C HIS A 146 2.24 3.08 7.05
N ALA A 147 3.12 2.43 7.82
CA ALA A 147 4.57 2.64 7.70
C ALA A 147 5.18 2.03 6.43
N LEU A 148 4.57 0.97 5.90
CA LEU A 148 5.12 0.19 4.78
C LEU A 148 4.47 0.50 3.42
N THR A 149 3.26 1.06 3.41
CA THR A 149 2.56 1.43 2.16
C THR A 149 2.84 2.88 1.76
N GLU A 150 2.67 3.18 0.48
CA GLU A 150 2.60 4.57 0.01
C GLU A 150 1.30 5.22 0.48
N SER A 151 1.32 6.54 0.64
CA SER A 151 0.14 7.28 1.07
C SER A 151 -0.90 7.29 -0.06
N ARG A 152 -1.98 6.54 0.10
CA ARG A 152 -3.14 6.56 -0.80
C ARG A 152 -3.93 7.87 -0.71
N GLU A 153 -3.72 8.62 0.35
CA GLU A 153 -4.31 9.96 0.56
C GLU A 153 -3.57 11.05 -0.21
N ALA A 154 -2.35 10.76 -0.70
CA ALA A 154 -1.59 11.72 -1.47
C ALA A 154 -2.31 12.07 -2.77
N ALA A 155 -2.59 13.34 -2.96
CA ALA A 155 -3.25 13.90 -4.14
C ALA A 155 -2.21 14.51 -5.08
N TYR A 156 -2.27 14.11 -6.36
CA TYR A 156 -1.44 14.67 -7.43
C TYR A 156 -2.36 15.10 -8.56
N ARG A 157 -2.52 16.41 -8.74
CA ARG A 157 -3.26 16.97 -9.87
C ARG A 157 -2.28 17.37 -10.95
N ALA A 158 -1.92 16.41 -11.78
CA ALA A 158 -0.90 16.57 -12.79
C ALA A 158 -1.27 15.83 -14.08
N ASP A 159 -0.68 16.21 -15.20
CA ASP A 159 -0.81 15.55 -16.49
C ASP A 159 0.38 14.60 -16.75
N LEU A 160 0.54 14.09 -17.93
CA LEU A 160 1.45 13.02 -18.36
C LEU A 160 2.91 13.26 -17.94
N ASP A 161 3.42 14.50 -18.07
CA ASP A 161 4.83 14.81 -17.76
C ASP A 161 5.18 14.55 -16.29
N GLU A 162 4.28 14.90 -15.39
CA GLU A 162 4.46 14.65 -13.96
C GLU A 162 4.38 13.15 -13.65
N ILE A 163 3.47 12.41 -14.31
CA ILE A 163 3.37 10.96 -14.20
C ILE A 163 4.70 10.31 -14.62
N LYS A 164 5.26 10.72 -15.76
CA LYS A 164 6.55 10.24 -16.25
C LYS A 164 7.71 10.63 -15.31
N ARG A 165 7.67 11.85 -14.75
CA ARG A 165 8.69 12.33 -13.80
C ARG A 165 8.71 11.55 -12.50
N ARG A 166 7.55 11.32 -11.89
CA ARG A 166 7.43 10.52 -10.65
C ARG A 166 7.54 9.02 -10.85
N LYS A 167 7.56 8.55 -12.13
CA LYS A 167 7.67 7.13 -12.50
C LYS A 167 6.53 6.25 -11.97
N VAL A 168 5.34 6.82 -11.76
CA VAL A 168 4.17 6.10 -11.22
C VAL A 168 2.92 6.55 -11.95
N LEU A 169 2.14 5.58 -12.45
CA LEU A 169 0.76 5.74 -12.93
C LEU A 169 -0.19 5.17 -11.88
N ARG A 170 -1.09 5.99 -11.33
CA ARG A 170 -2.09 5.60 -10.34
C ARG A 170 -3.43 5.37 -11.02
N VAL A 171 -3.89 4.12 -11.00
CA VAL A 171 -5.12 3.70 -11.67
C VAL A 171 -6.18 3.36 -10.64
N LEU A 172 -7.28 4.10 -10.69
CA LEU A 172 -8.47 3.83 -9.89
C LEU A 172 -9.27 2.69 -10.55
N THR A 173 -9.60 1.67 -9.75
CA THR A 173 -10.38 0.53 -10.25
C THR A 173 -11.30 -0.02 -9.18
N ARG A 174 -12.03 -1.10 -9.51
CA ARG A 174 -12.88 -1.83 -8.57
C ARG A 174 -12.37 -3.25 -8.38
N ASN A 175 -12.74 -3.87 -7.27
CA ASN A 175 -12.38 -5.27 -7.01
C ASN A 175 -13.46 -6.19 -7.54
N THR A 176 -13.48 -6.42 -8.86
CA THR A 176 -14.43 -7.29 -9.56
C THR A 176 -13.72 -8.28 -10.47
N SER A 177 -14.43 -9.31 -10.91
CA SER A 177 -13.88 -10.34 -11.81
C SER A 177 -13.39 -9.80 -13.16
N SER A 178 -13.94 -8.70 -13.64
CA SER A 178 -13.58 -8.08 -14.91
C SER A 178 -12.55 -6.96 -14.77
N THR A 179 -12.44 -6.31 -13.60
CA THR A 179 -11.56 -5.14 -13.45
C THR A 179 -10.22 -5.49 -12.80
N PHE A 180 -10.23 -5.83 -11.51
CA PHE A 180 -9.05 -6.23 -10.74
C PHE A 180 -9.44 -7.17 -9.61
N PHE A 181 -8.71 -8.26 -9.43
CA PHE A 181 -8.86 -9.17 -8.30
C PHE A 181 -7.57 -9.95 -8.03
N ILE A 182 -7.51 -10.60 -6.85
CA ILE A 182 -6.40 -11.46 -6.47
C ILE A 182 -6.89 -12.90 -6.38
N TYR A 183 -6.23 -13.79 -7.11
CA TYR A 183 -6.48 -15.21 -7.10
C TYR A 183 -5.17 -15.97 -6.89
N ARG A 184 -5.06 -16.72 -5.79
CA ARG A 184 -3.82 -17.45 -5.42
C ARG A 184 -2.57 -16.58 -5.50
N GLY A 185 -2.65 -15.37 -4.96
CA GLY A 185 -1.56 -14.40 -4.97
C GLY A 185 -1.28 -13.71 -6.31
N GLU A 186 -1.86 -14.17 -7.41
CA GLU A 186 -1.75 -13.54 -8.72
C GLU A 186 -2.73 -12.37 -8.84
N GLN A 187 -2.24 -11.26 -9.38
CA GLN A 187 -3.03 -10.08 -9.67
C GLN A 187 -3.63 -10.23 -11.07
N LEU A 188 -4.94 -10.22 -11.16
CA LEU A 188 -5.71 -10.51 -12.36
C LEU A 188 -6.79 -9.46 -12.59
N GLY A 189 -7.37 -9.44 -13.78
CA GLY A 189 -8.46 -8.59 -14.21
C GLY A 189 -8.21 -8.02 -15.58
N PHE A 190 -9.25 -7.91 -16.39
CA PHE A 190 -9.13 -7.39 -17.75
C PHE A 190 -8.59 -5.96 -17.76
N GLU A 191 -9.20 -5.07 -16.96
CA GLU A 191 -8.74 -3.68 -16.81
C GLU A 191 -7.32 -3.56 -16.26
N TYR A 192 -6.99 -4.40 -15.30
CA TYR A 192 -5.65 -4.44 -14.71
C TYR A 192 -4.58 -4.81 -15.74
N GLU A 193 -4.85 -5.82 -16.57
CA GLU A 193 -3.89 -6.23 -17.61
C GLU A 193 -3.67 -5.12 -18.65
N LEU A 194 -4.74 -4.42 -19.05
CA LEU A 194 -4.63 -3.27 -19.95
C LEU A 194 -3.85 -2.12 -19.31
N ALA A 195 -4.17 -1.79 -18.05
CA ALA A 195 -3.47 -0.73 -17.31
C ALA A 195 -1.99 -1.05 -17.09
N ARG A 196 -1.67 -2.34 -16.83
CA ARG A 196 -0.29 -2.81 -16.70
C ARG A 196 0.50 -2.66 -17.99
N GLU A 197 -0.10 -3.02 -19.12
CA GLU A 197 0.56 -2.85 -20.43
C GLU A 197 0.71 -1.37 -20.78
N PHE A 198 -0.28 -0.52 -20.47
CA PHE A 198 -0.16 0.93 -20.65
C PHE A 198 0.97 1.54 -19.79
N ALA A 199 1.02 1.21 -18.49
CA ALA A 199 2.11 1.68 -17.62
C ALA A 199 3.49 1.26 -18.13
N LYS A 200 3.60 0.03 -18.67
CA LYS A 200 4.82 -0.46 -19.32
C LYS A 200 5.20 0.36 -20.55
N THR A 201 4.24 0.74 -21.41
CA THR A 201 4.53 1.62 -22.57
C THR A 201 5.03 2.99 -22.16
N LEU A 202 4.56 3.52 -21.02
CA LEU A 202 5.02 4.79 -20.44
C LEU A 202 6.38 4.67 -19.73
N GLY A 203 6.88 3.46 -19.47
CA GLY A 203 8.08 3.23 -18.66
C GLY A 203 7.92 3.64 -17.20
N VAL A 204 6.70 3.47 -16.64
CA VAL A 204 6.36 3.81 -15.25
C VAL A 204 5.80 2.61 -14.50
N ARG A 205 5.87 2.65 -13.16
CA ARG A 205 5.26 1.66 -12.29
C ARG A 205 3.75 1.88 -12.22
N LEU A 206 2.98 0.79 -12.27
CA LEU A 206 1.54 0.83 -12.03
C LEU A 206 1.26 0.79 -10.52
N GLU A 207 0.43 1.69 -10.03
CA GLU A 207 -0.16 1.66 -8.70
C GLU A 207 -1.68 1.58 -8.84
N VAL A 208 -2.28 0.51 -8.30
CA VAL A 208 -3.73 0.32 -8.30
C VAL A 208 -4.31 0.88 -7.01
N VAL A 209 -5.35 1.69 -7.13
CA VAL A 209 -6.10 2.25 -6.00
C VAL A 209 -7.54 1.78 -6.10
N ILE A 210 -8.05 1.18 -5.01
CA ILE A 210 -9.42 0.66 -4.93
C ILE A 210 -10.22 1.55 -3.97
N PRO A 211 -11.03 2.48 -4.48
CA PRO A 211 -11.92 3.29 -3.65
C PRO A 211 -13.00 2.46 -2.96
N PRO A 212 -13.55 2.92 -1.81
CA PRO A 212 -14.52 2.15 -1.02
C PRO A 212 -15.86 1.88 -1.75
N SER A 213 -16.24 2.74 -2.69
CA SER A 213 -17.47 2.59 -3.49
C SER A 213 -17.26 3.05 -4.93
N ARG A 214 -18.21 2.75 -5.80
CA ARG A 214 -18.20 3.24 -7.19
C ARG A 214 -18.35 4.77 -7.26
N GLU A 215 -19.15 5.35 -6.40
CA GLU A 215 -19.28 6.81 -6.27
C GLU A 215 -17.96 7.45 -5.84
N ALA A 216 -17.29 6.88 -4.83
CA ALA A 216 -16.00 7.36 -4.35
C ALA A 216 -14.89 7.30 -5.43
N LEU A 217 -15.01 6.43 -6.43
CA LEU A 217 -14.03 6.31 -7.52
C LEU A 217 -13.89 7.63 -8.30
N LEU A 218 -14.99 8.26 -8.68
CA LEU A 218 -14.94 9.55 -9.39
C LEU A 218 -14.49 10.69 -8.47
N GLN A 219 -14.88 10.68 -7.18
CA GLN A 219 -14.38 11.63 -6.18
C GLN A 219 -12.85 11.53 -5.98
N TYR A 220 -12.30 10.30 -6.00
CA TYR A 220 -10.87 10.07 -5.93
C TYR A 220 -10.14 10.61 -7.16
N LEU A 221 -10.74 10.43 -8.35
CA LEU A 221 -10.21 10.99 -9.59
C LEU A 221 -10.17 12.53 -9.55
N GLU A 222 -11.27 13.17 -9.14
CA GLU A 222 -11.39 14.62 -9.01
C GLU A 222 -10.37 15.19 -7.99
N SER A 223 -10.20 14.51 -6.88
CA SER A 223 -9.25 14.94 -5.84
C SER A 223 -7.78 14.65 -6.19
N GLY A 224 -7.47 13.97 -7.32
CA GLY A 224 -6.11 13.63 -7.71
C GLY A 224 -5.50 12.46 -6.95
N ARG A 225 -6.31 11.62 -6.30
CA ARG A 225 -5.84 10.37 -5.66
C ARG A 225 -5.59 9.25 -6.67
N GLY A 226 -5.93 9.46 -7.92
CA GLY A 226 -5.61 8.64 -9.08
C GLY A 226 -5.43 9.50 -10.31
N ASP A 227 -4.76 8.98 -11.32
CA ASP A 227 -4.51 9.67 -12.59
C ASP A 227 -5.60 9.40 -13.60
N LEU A 228 -6.09 8.15 -13.62
CA LEU A 228 -7.20 7.71 -14.46
C LEU A 228 -8.01 6.63 -13.74
N ALA A 229 -9.23 6.42 -14.20
CA ALA A 229 -10.11 5.34 -13.75
C ALA A 229 -10.29 4.30 -14.87
N ALA A 230 -9.95 3.03 -14.53
CA ALA A 230 -10.11 1.84 -15.35
C ALA A 230 -11.00 0.85 -14.57
N ALA A 231 -12.33 0.96 -14.76
CA ALA A 231 -13.31 0.27 -13.93
C ALA A 231 -14.60 -0.10 -14.69
N GLY A 232 -14.49 -0.40 -15.98
CA GLY A 232 -15.65 -0.69 -16.83
C GLY A 232 -16.61 0.51 -16.88
N MET A 233 -16.09 1.70 -17.18
CA MET A 233 -16.87 2.93 -17.12
C MET A 233 -17.57 3.18 -18.45
N ALA A 234 -18.91 3.11 -18.42
CA ALA A 234 -19.76 3.44 -19.55
C ALA A 234 -19.65 4.93 -19.92
N ARG A 235 -19.60 5.22 -21.20
CA ARG A 235 -19.70 6.58 -21.74
C ARG A 235 -21.14 7.04 -21.64
N THR A 236 -21.40 8.06 -20.83
CA THR A 236 -22.73 8.68 -20.73
C THR A 236 -22.64 10.20 -20.95
N PRO A 237 -23.71 10.89 -21.40
CA PRO A 237 -23.69 12.34 -21.57
C PRO A 237 -23.31 13.11 -20.30
N GLU A 238 -23.70 12.61 -19.11
CA GLU A 238 -23.34 13.23 -17.85
C GLU A 238 -21.83 13.14 -17.60
N ARG A 239 -21.24 11.96 -17.83
CA ARG A 239 -19.79 11.75 -17.64
C ARG A 239 -18.97 12.56 -18.65
N GLU A 240 -19.39 12.66 -19.90
CA GLU A 240 -18.68 13.45 -20.91
C GLU A 240 -18.63 14.94 -20.58
N ARG A 241 -19.66 15.48 -19.92
CA ARG A 241 -19.65 16.87 -19.46
C ARG A 241 -18.62 17.14 -18.35
N ARG A 242 -18.33 16.14 -17.51
CA ARG A 242 -17.49 16.31 -16.30
C ARG A 242 -16.06 15.80 -16.47
N TYR A 243 -15.86 14.82 -17.35
CA TYR A 243 -14.61 14.07 -17.45
C TYR A 243 -14.17 13.94 -18.91
N ALA A 244 -12.87 13.69 -19.10
CA ALA A 244 -12.32 13.25 -20.36
C ALA A 244 -12.39 11.72 -20.44
N LEU A 245 -13.09 11.18 -21.45
CA LEU A 245 -13.16 9.75 -21.71
C LEU A 245 -12.20 9.35 -22.83
N SER A 246 -11.57 8.20 -22.70
CA SER A 246 -10.69 7.64 -23.73
C SER A 246 -11.47 7.18 -24.97
N ALA A 247 -10.76 6.89 -26.05
CA ALA A 247 -11.31 6.05 -27.11
C ALA A 247 -11.84 4.74 -26.49
N PRO A 248 -13.01 4.24 -26.96
CA PRO A 248 -13.63 3.05 -26.41
C PRO A 248 -12.80 1.79 -26.73
N TYR A 249 -12.76 0.87 -25.77
CA TYR A 249 -12.12 -0.43 -25.96
C TYR A 249 -13.11 -1.61 -25.85
N GLN A 250 -14.33 -1.37 -25.37
CA GLN A 250 -15.44 -2.34 -25.39
C GLN A 250 -16.75 -1.66 -25.79
N PHE A 251 -17.65 -2.46 -26.34
CA PHE A 251 -19.01 -2.10 -26.69
C PHE A 251 -19.91 -3.14 -26.03
N VAL A 252 -20.78 -2.73 -25.13
CA VAL A 252 -21.66 -3.62 -24.36
C VAL A 252 -23.10 -3.24 -24.50
N SER A 253 -24.00 -4.21 -24.34
CA SER A 253 -25.45 -3.95 -24.18
C SER A 253 -25.77 -4.01 -22.69
N GLU A 254 -26.56 -3.07 -22.19
CA GLU A 254 -27.13 -3.13 -20.85
C GLU A 254 -28.30 -4.13 -20.87
N LEU A 255 -28.19 -5.22 -20.11
CA LEU A 255 -29.15 -6.32 -20.13
C LEU A 255 -30.04 -6.31 -18.89
N LEU A 256 -31.32 -6.55 -19.06
CA LEU A 256 -32.27 -6.81 -17.99
C LEU A 256 -32.11 -8.26 -17.51
N ILE A 257 -31.84 -8.43 -16.18
CA ILE A 257 -31.57 -9.71 -15.54
C ILE A 257 -32.65 -9.99 -14.50
N VAL A 258 -33.19 -11.21 -14.56
CA VAL A 258 -34.20 -11.72 -13.64
C VAL A 258 -33.80 -13.10 -13.11
N PRO A 259 -34.42 -13.62 -12.02
CA PRO A 259 -34.19 -15.00 -11.57
C PRO A 259 -34.50 -16.00 -12.70
N ALA A 260 -33.69 -17.06 -12.82
CA ALA A 260 -33.88 -18.08 -13.89
C ALA A 260 -35.29 -18.73 -13.87
N LYS A 261 -35.88 -18.84 -12.66
CA LYS A 261 -37.26 -19.37 -12.48
C LYS A 261 -38.37 -18.38 -12.86
N ASP A 262 -38.09 -17.11 -13.09
CA ASP A 262 -39.05 -16.17 -13.65
C ASP A 262 -39.14 -16.36 -15.18
N THR A 263 -40.04 -17.21 -15.62
CA THR A 263 -40.30 -17.50 -17.04
C THR A 263 -41.31 -16.55 -17.68
N LYS A 264 -41.92 -15.66 -16.87
CA LYS A 264 -43.00 -14.77 -17.33
C LYS A 264 -42.47 -13.45 -17.90
N THR A 265 -41.42 -12.90 -17.27
CA THR A 265 -40.84 -11.64 -17.71
C THR A 265 -40.09 -11.84 -19.04
N ARG A 266 -40.51 -11.20 -20.10
CA ARG A 266 -39.92 -11.25 -21.46
C ARG A 266 -39.29 -9.93 -21.88
N GLY A 267 -39.55 -8.84 -21.14
CA GLY A 267 -39.04 -7.50 -21.42
C GLY A 267 -39.42 -6.52 -20.31
N LEU A 268 -38.99 -5.27 -20.45
CA LEU A 268 -39.33 -4.18 -19.52
C LEU A 268 -40.85 -3.96 -19.36
N PRO A 269 -41.69 -4.08 -20.38
CA PRO A 269 -43.15 -3.89 -20.22
C PRO A 269 -43.79 -4.85 -19.20
N ASP A 270 -43.23 -6.06 -19.03
CA ASP A 270 -43.70 -7.06 -18.06
C ASP A 270 -43.34 -6.72 -16.60
N LEU A 271 -42.55 -5.67 -16.41
CA LEU A 271 -42.17 -5.13 -15.09
C LEU A 271 -43.04 -3.95 -14.66
N LYS A 272 -44.11 -3.64 -15.38
CA LYS A 272 -45.10 -2.62 -14.97
C LYS A 272 -45.59 -2.91 -13.54
N GLY A 273 -45.48 -1.91 -12.66
CA GLY A 273 -45.81 -2.04 -11.23
C GLY A 273 -44.84 -2.85 -10.40
N LYS A 274 -43.68 -3.25 -10.95
CA LYS A 274 -42.61 -3.93 -10.25
C LYS A 274 -41.37 -3.03 -10.14
N SER A 275 -40.39 -3.46 -9.35
CA SER A 275 -39.17 -2.70 -9.11
C SER A 275 -37.97 -3.30 -9.86
N ILE A 276 -37.13 -2.43 -10.43
CA ILE A 276 -35.78 -2.76 -10.95
C ILE A 276 -34.75 -2.13 -10.01
N TRP A 277 -33.79 -2.92 -9.60
CA TRP A 277 -32.80 -2.52 -8.59
C TRP A 277 -31.47 -2.15 -9.24
N VAL A 278 -31.02 -0.91 -9.05
CA VAL A 278 -29.74 -0.41 -9.59
C VAL A 278 -29.05 0.54 -8.62
N ARG A 279 -27.75 0.74 -8.77
CA ARG A 279 -27.03 1.80 -8.05
C ARG A 279 -27.28 3.14 -8.74
N LYS A 280 -27.38 4.20 -7.95
CA LYS A 280 -27.60 5.56 -8.45
C LYS A 280 -26.44 6.04 -9.35
N SER A 281 -25.20 5.65 -9.05
CA SER A 281 -23.99 6.02 -9.79
C SER A 281 -23.79 5.22 -11.10
N SER A 282 -24.65 4.24 -11.42
CA SER A 282 -24.55 3.41 -12.61
C SER A 282 -25.18 4.07 -13.83
N SER A 283 -24.67 3.76 -15.05
CA SER A 283 -25.35 4.12 -16.31
C SER A 283 -26.75 3.53 -16.41
N TYR A 284 -26.99 2.38 -15.80
CA TYR A 284 -28.30 1.73 -15.74
C TYR A 284 -29.38 2.62 -15.13
N TYR A 285 -29.01 3.41 -14.10
CA TYR A 285 -29.94 4.36 -13.49
C TYR A 285 -30.32 5.46 -14.48
N GLU A 286 -29.35 5.99 -15.23
CA GLU A 286 -29.60 6.98 -16.28
C GLU A 286 -30.54 6.39 -17.34
N THR A 287 -30.20 5.23 -17.94
CA THR A 287 -30.99 4.53 -18.96
C THR A 287 -32.42 4.25 -18.50
N LEU A 288 -32.59 3.74 -17.26
CA LEU A 288 -33.94 3.42 -16.75
C LEU A 288 -34.73 4.66 -16.38
N SER A 289 -34.10 5.73 -15.92
CA SER A 289 -34.76 6.97 -15.53
C SER A 289 -35.48 7.62 -16.71
N ASP A 290 -34.91 7.52 -17.91
CA ASP A 290 -35.47 8.11 -19.12
C ASP A 290 -36.76 7.40 -19.61
N ILE A 291 -36.96 6.13 -19.24
CA ILE A 291 -38.03 5.28 -19.75
C ILE A 291 -39.04 4.80 -18.69
N ARG A 292 -38.72 4.98 -17.39
CA ARG A 292 -39.54 4.44 -16.28
C ARG A 292 -40.97 4.91 -16.28
N ASP A 293 -41.20 6.20 -16.55
CA ASP A 293 -42.54 6.81 -16.49
C ASP A 293 -43.43 6.33 -17.63
N GLN A 294 -42.82 6.02 -18.80
CA GLN A 294 -43.53 5.47 -19.95
C GLN A 294 -43.94 4.01 -19.74
N LEU A 295 -43.10 3.22 -19.04
CA LEU A 295 -43.30 1.79 -18.87
C LEU A 295 -43.92 1.42 -17.51
N GLY A 296 -43.96 2.36 -16.56
CA GLY A 296 -44.65 2.22 -15.27
C GLY A 296 -44.00 1.24 -14.28
N PHE A 297 -42.69 1.05 -14.33
CA PHE A 297 -41.92 0.34 -13.30
C PHE A 297 -41.33 1.33 -12.29
N THR A 298 -40.86 0.83 -11.14
CA THR A 298 -40.15 1.63 -10.13
C THR A 298 -38.66 1.31 -10.13
N ILE A 299 -37.83 2.30 -9.78
CA ILE A 299 -36.40 2.12 -9.60
C ILE A 299 -36.10 2.11 -8.10
N GLU A 300 -35.55 1.01 -7.62
CA GLU A 300 -35.05 0.88 -6.24
C GLU A 300 -33.53 1.03 -6.19
N LEU A 301 -33.05 1.81 -5.24
CA LEU A 301 -31.62 2.09 -5.14
C LEU A 301 -30.87 1.07 -4.27
N LEU A 302 -29.80 0.55 -4.82
CA LEU A 302 -28.86 -0.35 -4.14
C LEU A 302 -27.74 0.46 -3.45
N PRO A 303 -27.15 -0.07 -2.36
CA PRO A 303 -25.92 0.46 -1.78
C PRO A 303 -24.79 0.57 -2.82
N GLU A 304 -24.02 1.65 -2.75
CA GLU A 304 -22.96 1.96 -3.73
C GLU A 304 -21.70 1.10 -3.59
N ASP A 305 -21.54 0.40 -2.47
CA ASP A 305 -20.45 -0.55 -2.20
C ASP A 305 -20.69 -1.95 -2.78
N LEU A 306 -21.95 -2.27 -3.20
CA LEU A 306 -22.23 -3.54 -3.87
C LEU A 306 -21.67 -3.54 -5.30
N GLU A 307 -20.99 -4.60 -5.68
CA GLU A 307 -20.57 -4.82 -7.06
C GLU A 307 -21.69 -5.48 -7.90
N THR A 308 -21.59 -5.38 -9.22
CA THR A 308 -22.62 -5.93 -10.12
C THR A 308 -22.78 -7.44 -9.94
N GLU A 309 -21.70 -8.17 -9.72
CA GLU A 309 -21.74 -9.62 -9.45
C GLU A 309 -22.51 -9.93 -8.14
N ASP A 310 -22.37 -9.10 -7.10
CA ASP A 310 -23.10 -9.28 -5.84
C ASP A 310 -24.61 -9.04 -6.05
N VAL A 311 -24.96 -8.06 -6.89
CA VAL A 311 -26.36 -7.80 -7.28
C VAL A 311 -26.93 -8.99 -8.06
N LEU A 312 -26.20 -9.53 -9.05
CA LEU A 312 -26.61 -10.71 -9.81
C LEU A 312 -26.76 -11.96 -8.93
N ALA A 313 -25.91 -12.13 -7.93
CA ALA A 313 -26.06 -13.19 -6.94
C ALA A 313 -27.34 -13.05 -6.12
N GLN A 314 -27.74 -11.82 -5.75
CA GLN A 314 -29.00 -11.54 -5.05
C GLN A 314 -30.22 -11.77 -5.94
N VAL A 315 -30.15 -11.44 -7.25
CA VAL A 315 -31.16 -11.80 -8.23
C VAL A 315 -31.31 -13.33 -8.29
N GLY A 316 -30.23 -14.05 -8.46
CA GLY A 316 -30.22 -15.52 -8.49
C GLY A 316 -30.77 -16.18 -7.21
N ALA A 317 -30.59 -15.54 -6.05
CA ALA A 317 -31.18 -15.96 -4.78
C ALA A 317 -32.66 -15.59 -4.62
N GLY A 318 -33.24 -14.82 -5.55
CA GLY A 318 -34.63 -14.33 -5.50
C GLY A 318 -34.87 -13.21 -4.47
N LYS A 319 -33.81 -12.57 -3.97
CA LYS A 319 -33.89 -11.41 -3.05
C LYS A 319 -34.19 -10.12 -3.80
N ILE A 320 -33.74 -10.02 -5.05
CA ILE A 320 -33.98 -8.91 -5.97
C ILE A 320 -34.74 -9.45 -7.15
N PRO A 321 -35.90 -8.85 -7.51
CA PRO A 321 -36.76 -9.36 -8.59
C PRO A 321 -36.17 -9.10 -9.99
N ALA A 322 -35.51 -7.96 -10.20
CA ALA A 322 -34.88 -7.60 -11.45
C ALA A 322 -33.73 -6.60 -11.22
N ALA A 323 -32.69 -6.70 -12.02
CA ALA A 323 -31.56 -5.79 -12.03
C ALA A 323 -31.01 -5.60 -13.45
N MET A 324 -30.04 -4.70 -13.60
CA MET A 324 -29.32 -4.46 -14.85
C MET A 324 -27.84 -4.86 -14.74
N ALA A 325 -27.29 -5.35 -15.85
CA ALA A 325 -25.85 -5.58 -15.95
C ALA A 325 -25.39 -5.54 -17.43
N ASP A 326 -24.10 -5.20 -17.63
CA ASP A 326 -23.48 -5.21 -18.95
C ASP A 326 -23.33 -6.63 -19.51
N SER A 327 -23.50 -6.78 -20.81
CA SER A 327 -23.47 -8.09 -21.51
C SER A 327 -22.21 -8.90 -21.25
N ASN A 328 -21.03 -8.27 -21.20
CA ASN A 328 -19.77 -8.92 -20.90
C ASN A 328 -19.71 -9.49 -19.46
N ILE A 329 -20.31 -8.79 -18.48
CA ILE A 329 -20.40 -9.28 -17.09
C ILE A 329 -21.40 -10.43 -17.02
N VAL A 330 -22.54 -10.29 -17.69
CA VAL A 330 -23.59 -11.34 -17.75
C VAL A 330 -23.08 -12.61 -18.42
N GLU A 331 -22.36 -12.49 -19.53
CA GLU A 331 -21.74 -13.63 -20.22
C GLU A 331 -20.80 -14.39 -19.28
N LEU A 332 -19.96 -13.67 -18.54
CA LEU A 332 -19.08 -14.28 -17.55
C LEU A 332 -19.88 -14.94 -16.42
N GLU A 333 -20.87 -14.23 -15.82
CA GLU A 333 -21.70 -14.75 -14.73
C GLU A 333 -22.44 -16.03 -15.13
N LEU A 334 -23.05 -16.10 -16.31
CA LEU A 334 -23.78 -17.26 -16.80
C LEU A 334 -22.90 -18.51 -16.97
N THR A 335 -21.58 -18.38 -17.00
CA THR A 335 -20.68 -19.55 -17.05
C THR A 335 -20.70 -20.38 -15.77
N TYR A 336 -21.06 -19.78 -14.63
CA TYR A 336 -21.06 -20.44 -13.32
C TYR A 336 -22.35 -20.22 -12.50
N ASN A 337 -23.18 -19.26 -12.86
CA ASN A 337 -24.43 -18.92 -12.18
C ASN A 337 -25.64 -19.22 -13.08
N ASN A 338 -26.24 -20.38 -12.90
CA ASN A 338 -27.43 -20.83 -13.63
C ASN A 338 -28.76 -20.37 -13.00
N ARG A 339 -28.70 -19.53 -11.96
CA ARG A 339 -29.87 -19.04 -11.21
C ARG A 339 -30.43 -17.74 -11.75
N ILE A 340 -29.73 -17.11 -12.71
CA ILE A 340 -30.17 -15.90 -13.40
C ILE A 340 -30.36 -16.17 -14.86
N ARG A 341 -31.14 -15.31 -15.51
CA ARG A 341 -31.27 -15.24 -16.98
C ARG A 341 -31.36 -13.81 -17.48
N SER A 342 -30.82 -13.57 -18.66
CA SER A 342 -31.04 -12.33 -19.39
C SER A 342 -32.39 -12.36 -20.08
N VAL A 343 -33.11 -11.23 -20.03
CA VAL A 343 -34.37 -11.02 -20.76
C VAL A 343 -34.12 -10.36 -22.11
N GLY A 344 -33.07 -9.56 -22.20
CA GLY A 344 -32.67 -8.86 -23.42
C GLY A 344 -32.06 -7.48 -23.12
N PRO A 345 -31.59 -6.80 -24.16
CA PRO A 345 -30.99 -5.48 -24.03
C PRO A 345 -32.03 -4.41 -23.70
N VAL A 346 -31.57 -3.39 -22.97
CA VAL A 346 -32.29 -2.17 -22.66
C VAL A 346 -31.47 -0.99 -23.19
N GLY A 347 -32.08 -0.16 -24.03
CA GLY A 347 -31.38 0.94 -24.68
C GLY A 347 -30.40 0.53 -25.77
N ASP A 348 -29.51 1.45 -26.12
CA ASP A 348 -28.52 1.29 -27.17
C ASP A 348 -27.24 0.61 -26.63
N VAL A 349 -26.35 0.24 -27.56
CA VAL A 349 -25.03 -0.25 -27.25
C VAL A 349 -24.21 0.86 -26.59
N VAL A 350 -23.61 0.56 -25.46
CA VAL A 350 -22.83 1.51 -24.64
C VAL A 350 -21.31 1.30 -24.86
N GLU A 351 -20.61 2.39 -25.04
CA GLU A 351 -19.16 2.43 -25.15
C GLU A 351 -18.51 2.41 -23.77
N ILE A 352 -17.53 1.54 -23.57
CA ILE A 352 -16.72 1.49 -22.34
C ILE A 352 -15.34 2.11 -22.62
N GLY A 353 -14.93 3.03 -21.75
CA GLY A 353 -13.65 3.73 -21.84
C GLY A 353 -13.03 4.02 -20.47
N TRP A 354 -11.76 4.44 -20.46
CA TRP A 354 -11.12 4.97 -19.27
C TRP A 354 -11.51 6.43 -19.05
N VAL A 355 -11.61 6.81 -17.80
CA VAL A 355 -12.02 8.16 -17.39
C VAL A 355 -10.84 8.91 -16.80
N MET A 356 -10.63 10.13 -17.23
CA MET A 356 -9.59 11.06 -16.78
C MET A 356 -10.22 12.41 -16.40
N ARG A 357 -9.49 13.25 -15.70
CA ARG A 357 -9.89 14.64 -15.49
C ARG A 357 -9.78 15.42 -16.80
N GLN A 358 -10.57 16.47 -16.94
CA GLN A 358 -10.49 17.34 -18.13
C GLN A 358 -9.17 18.13 -18.24
N ASP A 359 -8.50 18.34 -17.10
CA ASP A 359 -7.20 19.03 -17.03
C ASP A 359 -5.99 18.13 -17.37
N GLN A 360 -6.22 16.98 -18.06
CA GLN A 360 -5.19 16.02 -18.46
C GLN A 360 -5.16 15.72 -19.97
N PRO A 361 -5.02 16.73 -20.83
CA PRO A 361 -5.10 16.52 -22.29
C PRO A 361 -3.98 15.65 -22.84
N ALA A 362 -2.74 15.74 -22.28
CA ALA A 362 -1.61 14.94 -22.74
C ALA A 362 -1.78 13.46 -22.33
N LEU A 363 -2.23 13.17 -21.11
CA LEU A 363 -2.54 11.81 -20.68
C LEU A 363 -3.66 11.21 -21.55
N LYS A 364 -4.74 11.98 -21.81
CA LYS A 364 -5.83 11.53 -22.67
C LYS A 364 -5.34 11.16 -24.07
N ALA A 365 -4.52 12.01 -24.69
CA ALA A 365 -3.98 11.74 -26.03
C ALA A 365 -3.16 10.45 -26.07
N GLU A 366 -2.33 10.21 -25.05
CA GLU A 366 -1.50 8.98 -24.94
C GLU A 366 -2.39 7.73 -24.71
N VAL A 367 -3.40 7.84 -23.84
CA VAL A 367 -4.37 6.76 -23.63
C VAL A 367 -5.15 6.46 -24.91
N ASP A 368 -5.60 7.47 -25.64
CA ASP A 368 -6.33 7.29 -26.92
C ASP A 368 -5.45 6.60 -27.98
N ALA A 369 -4.18 6.98 -28.07
CA ALA A 369 -3.22 6.34 -28.98
C ALA A 369 -3.01 4.87 -28.60
N PHE A 370 -2.84 4.59 -27.29
CA PHE A 370 -2.73 3.24 -26.76
C PHE A 370 -4.00 2.41 -27.08
N MET A 371 -5.20 2.94 -26.80
CA MET A 371 -6.47 2.22 -27.03
C MET A 371 -6.68 1.90 -28.50
N LYS A 372 -6.40 2.85 -29.41
CA LYS A 372 -6.50 2.63 -30.86
C LYS A 372 -5.57 1.51 -31.35
N LYS A 373 -4.34 1.45 -30.81
CA LYS A 373 -3.37 0.41 -31.13
C LYS A 373 -3.75 -0.95 -30.53
N LEU A 374 -4.33 -0.93 -29.32
CA LEU A 374 -4.70 -2.11 -28.54
C LEU A 374 -5.93 -2.82 -29.11
N TYR A 375 -6.98 -2.05 -29.44
CA TYR A 375 -8.31 -2.56 -29.77
C TYR A 375 -8.28 -3.57 -30.93
N LYS A 376 -8.84 -4.75 -30.67
CA LYS A 376 -8.84 -5.92 -31.56
C LYS A 376 -7.44 -6.44 -31.97
N GLY A 377 -6.36 -5.96 -31.35
CA GLY A 377 -5.01 -6.51 -31.51
C GLY A 377 -4.84 -7.87 -30.81
N ALA A 378 -3.71 -8.53 -31.04
CA ALA A 378 -3.44 -9.87 -30.48
C ALA A 378 -3.55 -9.91 -28.95
N PHE A 379 -2.91 -8.97 -28.26
CA PHE A 379 -2.97 -8.89 -26.79
C PHE A 379 -4.41 -8.66 -26.30
N TYR A 380 -5.15 -7.72 -26.90
CA TYR A 380 -6.53 -7.47 -26.56
C TYR A 380 -7.41 -8.72 -26.71
N ASN A 381 -7.32 -9.40 -27.85
CA ASN A 381 -8.12 -10.60 -28.13
C ASN A 381 -7.76 -11.75 -27.15
N GLN A 382 -6.48 -11.88 -26.78
CA GLN A 382 -6.06 -12.81 -25.75
C GLN A 382 -6.70 -12.48 -24.39
N MET A 383 -6.72 -11.20 -23.99
CA MET A 383 -7.32 -10.77 -22.73
C MET A 383 -8.85 -10.95 -22.74
N VAL A 384 -9.53 -10.61 -23.84
CA VAL A 384 -10.97 -10.89 -23.99
C VAL A 384 -11.26 -12.39 -23.86
N SER A 385 -10.47 -13.24 -24.52
CA SER A 385 -10.63 -14.69 -24.40
C SER A 385 -10.42 -15.18 -22.97
N LYS A 386 -9.34 -14.66 -22.32
CA LYS A 386 -8.97 -15.02 -20.96
C LYS A 386 -10.03 -14.68 -19.92
N TYR A 387 -10.66 -13.52 -20.02
CA TYR A 387 -11.54 -12.98 -18.95
C TYR A 387 -13.02 -13.13 -19.23
N PHE A 388 -13.45 -13.23 -20.50
CA PHE A 388 -14.88 -13.26 -20.82
C PHE A 388 -15.34 -14.53 -21.54
N LYS A 389 -14.40 -15.38 -22.06
CA LYS A 389 -14.77 -16.55 -22.87
C LYS A 389 -14.29 -17.90 -22.31
N ASP A 390 -13.63 -17.94 -21.14
CA ASP A 390 -13.18 -19.18 -20.50
C ASP A 390 -14.06 -19.57 -19.29
N PRO A 391 -15.05 -20.48 -19.46
CA PRO A 391 -15.99 -20.85 -18.40
C PRO A 391 -15.32 -21.59 -17.23
N LYS A 392 -14.25 -22.37 -17.50
CA LYS A 392 -13.58 -23.17 -16.48
C LYS A 392 -12.82 -22.26 -15.51
N ARG A 393 -12.19 -21.25 -16.08
CA ARG A 393 -11.43 -20.25 -15.33
C ARG A 393 -12.35 -19.38 -14.49
N GLY A 394 -13.42 -18.82 -15.06
CA GLY A 394 -14.38 -17.99 -14.36
C GLY A 394 -14.91 -18.65 -13.08
N ARG A 395 -15.31 -19.93 -13.15
CA ARG A 395 -15.83 -20.68 -11.99
C ARG A 395 -14.79 -20.88 -10.89
N SER A 396 -13.55 -21.26 -11.23
CA SER A 396 -12.50 -21.54 -10.24
C SER A 396 -11.98 -20.26 -9.60
N GLU A 397 -11.83 -19.19 -10.36
CA GLU A 397 -11.32 -17.91 -9.87
C GLU A 397 -12.31 -17.21 -8.92
N GLN A 398 -13.60 -17.22 -9.22
CA GLN A 398 -14.63 -16.59 -8.38
C GLN A 398 -14.74 -17.21 -6.98
N SER A 399 -14.68 -18.54 -6.86
CA SER A 399 -14.82 -19.21 -5.58
C SER A 399 -13.61 -19.08 -4.66
N LEU A 400 -12.44 -18.73 -5.21
CA LEU A 400 -11.16 -18.68 -4.51
C LEU A 400 -10.52 -17.29 -4.52
N ARG A 401 -11.27 -16.24 -4.88
CA ARG A 401 -10.82 -14.85 -4.78
C ARG A 401 -10.50 -14.49 -3.33
N ALA A 402 -9.40 -13.76 -3.12
CA ALA A 402 -8.95 -13.38 -1.79
C ALA A 402 -9.98 -12.51 -1.01
N ASP A 403 -10.72 -11.66 -1.70
CA ASP A 403 -11.78 -10.81 -1.13
C ASP A 403 -13.08 -11.56 -0.78
N LYS A 404 -13.31 -12.74 -1.35
CA LYS A 404 -14.47 -13.60 -1.08
C LYS A 404 -14.14 -14.72 -0.06
N GLY A 405 -13.12 -14.53 0.78
CA GLY A 405 -12.68 -15.48 1.80
C GLY A 405 -11.65 -16.50 1.32
N GLY A 406 -11.13 -16.35 0.10
CA GLY A 406 -10.01 -17.13 -0.39
C GLY A 406 -8.68 -16.72 0.26
N ALA A 407 -7.71 -17.64 0.27
CA ALA A 407 -6.37 -17.38 0.76
C ALA A 407 -5.50 -16.69 -0.29
N LEU A 408 -4.50 -15.91 0.15
CA LEU A 408 -3.44 -15.40 -0.74
C LEU A 408 -2.56 -16.55 -1.23
N SER A 409 -2.26 -17.50 -0.35
CA SER A 409 -1.47 -18.69 -0.66
C SER A 409 -1.95 -19.91 0.11
N PRO A 410 -1.59 -21.15 -0.32
CA PRO A 410 -1.83 -22.35 0.48
C PRO A 410 -1.11 -22.35 1.84
N TYR A 411 -0.18 -21.40 2.05
CA TYR A 411 0.72 -21.35 3.19
C TYR A 411 0.46 -20.17 4.13
N ASP A 412 -0.66 -19.46 3.99
CA ASP A 412 -0.95 -18.24 4.77
C ASP A 412 -0.84 -18.46 6.29
N GLY A 413 -1.27 -19.63 6.80
CA GLY A 413 -1.13 -19.97 8.22
C GLY A 413 0.32 -20.03 8.69
N LEU A 414 1.20 -20.64 7.89
CA LEU A 414 2.63 -20.75 8.19
C LEU A 414 3.32 -19.38 8.05
N VAL A 415 2.96 -18.62 7.02
CA VAL A 415 3.51 -17.26 6.82
C VAL A 415 3.12 -16.34 7.97
N LYS A 416 1.84 -16.35 8.40
CA LYS A 416 1.36 -15.58 9.56
C LYS A 416 2.11 -15.94 10.84
N LYS A 417 2.30 -17.25 11.10
CA LYS A 417 3.05 -17.76 12.26
C LYS A 417 4.45 -17.17 12.33
N HIS A 418 5.22 -17.31 11.24
CA HIS A 418 6.62 -16.86 11.22
C HIS A 418 6.77 -15.35 11.10
N ALA A 419 5.99 -14.68 10.26
CA ALA A 419 6.02 -13.23 10.12
C ALA A 419 5.72 -12.51 11.43
N ARG A 420 4.76 -13.02 12.24
CA ARG A 420 4.46 -12.50 13.57
C ARG A 420 5.65 -12.58 14.53
N THR A 421 6.40 -13.68 14.50
CA THR A 421 7.57 -13.89 15.37
C THR A 421 8.68 -12.87 15.09
N TYR A 422 8.83 -12.46 13.83
CA TYR A 422 9.86 -11.52 13.39
C TYR A 422 9.32 -10.11 13.11
N GLU A 423 8.10 -9.83 13.55
CA GLU A 423 7.43 -8.51 13.43
C GLU A 423 7.33 -7.98 11.99
N LEU A 424 7.19 -8.87 11.01
CA LEU A 424 6.98 -8.54 9.60
C LEU A 424 5.50 -8.66 9.22
N ASP A 425 5.07 -7.91 8.21
CA ASP A 425 3.74 -8.09 7.63
C ASP A 425 3.71 -9.39 6.81
N TRP A 426 2.81 -10.31 7.18
CA TRP A 426 2.69 -11.59 6.50
C TRP A 426 2.32 -11.46 5.02
N ARG A 427 1.58 -10.40 4.63
CA ARG A 427 1.21 -10.12 3.24
C ARG A 427 2.43 -9.73 2.40
N LEU A 428 3.40 -9.02 3.01
CA LEU A 428 4.69 -8.71 2.38
C LEU A 428 5.49 -9.98 2.12
N ILE A 429 5.58 -10.88 3.11
CA ILE A 429 6.27 -12.16 2.95
C ILE A 429 5.57 -13.04 1.91
N THR A 430 4.23 -13.04 1.89
CA THR A 430 3.47 -13.76 0.85
C THR A 430 3.72 -13.17 -0.54
N ALA A 431 3.79 -11.85 -0.67
CA ALA A 431 4.12 -11.20 -1.94
C ALA A 431 5.54 -11.55 -2.42
N GLN A 432 6.50 -11.61 -1.50
CA GLN A 432 7.86 -12.07 -1.78
C GLN A 432 7.89 -13.55 -2.16
N MET A 433 7.24 -14.42 -1.42
CA MET A 433 7.16 -15.86 -1.71
C MET A 433 6.56 -16.15 -3.09
N TYR A 434 5.56 -15.36 -3.51
CA TYR A 434 5.05 -15.47 -4.88
C TYR A 434 6.12 -15.11 -5.91
N GLN A 435 6.89 -14.04 -5.67
CA GLN A 435 7.95 -13.61 -6.57
C GLN A 435 9.08 -14.63 -6.67
N GLU A 436 9.41 -15.33 -5.57
CA GLU A 436 10.47 -16.31 -5.51
C GLU A 436 10.13 -17.64 -6.21
N SER A 437 8.93 -18.17 -5.99
CA SER A 437 8.61 -19.54 -6.39
C SER A 437 7.21 -19.74 -6.96
N GLN A 438 6.36 -18.68 -7.01
CA GLN A 438 4.93 -18.81 -7.29
C GLN A 438 4.26 -19.88 -6.41
N PHE A 439 4.70 -19.95 -5.15
CA PHE A 439 4.25 -20.93 -4.14
C PHE A 439 4.62 -22.39 -4.42
N ASN A 440 5.65 -22.65 -5.24
CA ASN A 440 6.15 -23.99 -5.47
C ASN A 440 7.24 -24.36 -4.43
N PRO A 441 6.95 -25.28 -3.47
CA PRO A 441 7.91 -25.66 -2.44
C PRO A 441 9.12 -26.44 -2.96
N LYS A 442 9.04 -27.00 -4.19
CA LYS A 442 10.11 -27.75 -4.83
C LYS A 442 10.88 -26.93 -5.86
N ALA A 443 10.65 -25.59 -5.90
CA ALA A 443 11.37 -24.74 -6.84
C ALA A 443 12.87 -24.76 -6.53
N THR A 444 13.68 -24.89 -7.58
CA THR A 444 15.14 -24.78 -7.52
C THR A 444 15.60 -23.86 -8.63
N SER A 445 16.35 -22.81 -8.28
CA SER A 445 16.90 -21.89 -9.26
C SER A 445 18.16 -22.48 -9.92
N TRP A 446 18.57 -21.90 -11.05
CA TRP A 446 19.80 -22.29 -11.75
C TRP A 446 21.07 -22.10 -10.92
N VAL A 447 21.07 -21.21 -9.93
CA VAL A 447 22.16 -21.02 -8.96
C VAL A 447 22.04 -21.89 -7.71
N GLY A 448 20.99 -22.73 -7.60
CA GLY A 448 20.81 -23.68 -6.51
C GLY A 448 20.03 -23.14 -5.30
N ALA A 449 19.37 -21.98 -5.40
CA ALA A 449 18.42 -21.54 -4.37
C ALA A 449 17.18 -22.45 -4.35
N LYS A 450 16.61 -22.72 -3.16
CA LYS A 450 15.61 -23.77 -2.97
C LYS A 450 14.35 -23.31 -2.24
N GLY A 451 13.24 -23.96 -2.59
CA GLY A 451 11.98 -23.92 -1.87
C GLY A 451 11.16 -22.66 -2.09
N LEU A 452 10.15 -22.48 -1.25
CA LEU A 452 9.16 -21.40 -1.34
C LEU A 452 9.77 -19.99 -1.36
N MET A 453 10.86 -19.79 -0.62
CA MET A 453 11.51 -18.49 -0.44
C MET A 453 12.88 -18.41 -1.14
N GLN A 454 13.22 -19.41 -1.98
CA GLN A 454 14.45 -19.44 -2.78
C GLN A 454 15.71 -19.08 -1.96
N VAL A 455 15.88 -19.72 -0.81
CA VAL A 455 17.05 -19.51 0.04
C VAL A 455 18.19 -20.40 -0.42
N MET A 456 19.42 -19.85 -0.46
CA MET A 456 20.61 -20.64 -0.78
C MET A 456 20.90 -21.66 0.33
N PRO A 457 21.32 -22.92 0.00
CA PRO A 457 21.58 -23.94 1.02
C PRO A 457 22.58 -23.52 2.09
N ARG A 458 23.64 -22.81 1.71
CA ARG A 458 24.61 -22.25 2.67
C ARG A 458 23.94 -21.28 3.64
N THR A 459 23.11 -20.38 3.14
CA THR A 459 22.36 -19.43 3.98
C THR A 459 21.38 -20.16 4.89
N GLY A 460 20.72 -21.21 4.41
CA GLY A 460 19.87 -22.08 5.25
C GLY A 460 20.63 -22.67 6.42
N GLN A 461 21.83 -23.20 6.20
CA GLN A 461 22.70 -23.71 7.27
C GLN A 461 23.08 -22.61 8.29
N GLU A 462 23.46 -21.42 7.83
CA GLU A 462 23.75 -20.26 8.69
C GLU A 462 22.55 -19.86 9.56
N LEU A 463 21.34 -19.96 9.01
CA LEU A 463 20.07 -19.68 9.69
C LEU A 463 19.57 -20.85 10.56
N LYS A 464 20.30 -21.98 10.59
CA LYS A 464 19.93 -23.22 11.30
C LYS A 464 18.60 -23.79 10.82
N VAL A 465 18.44 -23.88 9.49
CA VAL A 465 17.30 -24.50 8.81
C VAL A 465 17.80 -25.65 7.95
N ALA A 466 17.31 -26.86 8.20
CA ALA A 466 17.83 -28.08 7.60
C ALA A 466 17.24 -28.38 6.21
N ASN A 467 15.93 -28.18 6.05
CA ASN A 467 15.20 -28.51 4.81
C ASN A 467 14.45 -27.32 4.24
N LEU A 468 15.01 -26.71 3.20
CA LEU A 468 14.44 -25.54 2.53
C LEU A 468 13.22 -25.87 1.63
N GLU A 469 13.03 -27.13 1.28
CA GLU A 469 11.89 -27.62 0.47
C GLU A 469 10.68 -27.97 1.34
N ASP A 470 10.86 -28.12 2.67
CA ASP A 470 9.77 -28.20 3.62
C ASP A 470 9.11 -26.83 3.77
N PRO A 471 7.79 -26.72 3.58
CA PRO A 471 7.11 -25.41 3.60
C PRO A 471 7.31 -24.61 4.91
N ASP A 472 7.23 -25.24 6.08
CA ASP A 472 7.39 -24.53 7.37
C ASP A 472 8.83 -24.02 7.54
N GLN A 473 9.81 -24.88 7.25
CA GLN A 473 11.24 -24.52 7.36
C GLN A 473 11.68 -23.54 6.28
N GLY A 474 11.25 -23.71 5.03
CA GLY A 474 11.57 -22.80 3.94
C GLY A 474 11.05 -21.38 4.17
N ILE A 475 9.79 -21.25 4.63
CA ILE A 475 9.21 -19.97 5.02
C ILE A 475 9.97 -19.36 6.21
N LEU A 476 10.27 -20.15 7.24
CA LEU A 476 11.06 -19.70 8.39
C LEU A 476 12.43 -19.15 7.96
N ALA A 477 13.13 -19.82 7.05
CA ALA A 477 14.42 -19.37 6.52
C ALA A 477 14.30 -18.02 5.81
N GLY A 478 13.33 -17.87 4.92
CA GLY A 478 13.08 -16.61 4.20
C GLY A 478 12.73 -15.46 5.14
N VAL A 479 11.85 -15.69 6.12
CA VAL A 479 11.46 -14.68 7.12
C VAL A 479 12.66 -14.26 7.98
N LYS A 480 13.48 -15.22 8.45
CA LYS A 480 14.72 -14.92 9.18
C LYS A 480 15.68 -14.06 8.37
N LEU A 481 15.84 -14.37 7.09
CA LEU A 481 16.74 -13.64 6.20
C LEU A 481 16.23 -12.21 5.95
N MET A 482 14.92 -12.04 5.71
CA MET A 482 14.30 -10.72 5.59
C MET A 482 14.44 -9.89 6.86
N ALA A 483 14.21 -10.48 8.03
CA ALA A 483 14.41 -9.79 9.32
C ALA A 483 15.89 -9.38 9.51
N ARG A 484 16.83 -10.27 9.19
CA ARG A 484 18.27 -9.98 9.23
C ARG A 484 18.63 -8.77 8.36
N TYR A 485 18.17 -8.76 7.10
CA TYR A 485 18.46 -7.65 6.19
C TYR A 485 17.73 -6.37 6.57
N SER A 486 16.49 -6.44 7.03
CA SER A 486 15.77 -5.26 7.54
C SER A 486 16.52 -4.60 8.71
N ASN A 487 17.13 -5.40 9.59
CA ASN A 487 17.91 -4.90 10.72
C ASN A 487 19.24 -4.22 10.30
N LEU A 488 19.84 -4.59 9.16
CA LEU A 488 21.03 -3.89 8.64
C LEU A 488 20.73 -2.42 8.31
N PHE A 489 19.50 -2.13 7.89
CA PHE A 489 19.07 -0.79 7.52
C PHE A 489 18.24 -0.10 8.61
N ASN A 490 18.33 -0.59 9.85
CA ASN A 490 17.56 -0.05 10.98
C ASN A 490 18.19 1.25 11.53
N SER A 491 18.25 2.29 10.69
CA SER A 491 18.65 3.65 11.07
C SER A 491 17.43 4.57 11.14
N PRO A 492 17.36 5.52 12.09
CA PRO A 492 16.29 6.51 12.18
C PRO A 492 16.12 7.35 10.89
N GLU A 493 17.22 7.57 10.18
CA GLU A 493 17.25 8.35 8.94
C GLU A 493 16.61 7.61 7.74
N ILE A 494 16.43 6.29 7.84
CA ILE A 494 15.87 5.47 6.78
C ILE A 494 14.38 5.23 7.10
N PRO A 495 13.44 5.74 6.28
CA PRO A 495 12.01 5.46 6.47
C PRO A 495 11.71 3.95 6.50
N ALA A 496 10.74 3.52 7.27
CA ALA A 496 10.42 2.08 7.45
C ALA A 496 10.20 1.35 6.11
N LYS A 497 9.49 1.98 5.17
CA LYS A 497 9.26 1.43 3.83
C LYS A 497 10.54 1.26 3.02
N ASP A 498 11.49 2.19 3.15
CA ASP A 498 12.75 2.10 2.42
C ASP A 498 13.71 1.07 3.05
N ARG A 499 13.64 0.85 4.38
CA ARG A 499 14.34 -0.30 5.02
C ARG A 499 13.91 -1.62 4.42
N ILE A 500 12.60 -1.81 4.24
CA ILE A 500 12.04 -3.03 3.61
C ILE A 500 12.50 -3.15 2.16
N ARG A 501 12.52 -2.05 1.40
CA ARG A 501 13.00 -2.05 0.01
C ARG A 501 14.48 -2.40 -0.09
N PHE A 502 15.31 -1.84 0.80
CA PHE A 502 16.72 -2.21 0.89
C PHE A 502 16.92 -3.67 1.31
N ALA A 503 16.09 -4.18 2.23
CA ALA A 503 16.12 -5.58 2.62
C ALA A 503 15.73 -6.51 1.47
N LEU A 504 14.68 -6.19 0.70
CA LEU A 504 14.28 -6.92 -0.50
C LEU A 504 15.37 -6.91 -1.58
N ALA A 505 15.96 -5.74 -1.85
CA ALA A 505 17.09 -5.65 -2.77
C ALA A 505 18.28 -6.50 -2.31
N SER A 506 18.61 -6.43 -1.01
CA SER A 506 19.68 -7.23 -0.41
C SER A 506 19.40 -8.73 -0.46
N TYR A 507 18.13 -9.13 -0.38
CA TYR A 507 17.72 -10.53 -0.52
C TYR A 507 18.04 -11.08 -1.91
N ASN A 508 17.81 -10.27 -2.94
CA ASN A 508 18.03 -10.65 -4.33
C ASN A 508 19.51 -10.56 -4.75
N CYS A 509 20.19 -9.45 -4.48
CA CYS A 509 21.57 -9.23 -4.97
C CYS A 509 22.65 -9.17 -3.88
N GLY A 510 22.28 -9.33 -2.62
CA GLY A 510 23.20 -9.21 -1.49
C GLY A 510 23.35 -7.77 -0.98
N PRO A 511 23.60 -7.59 0.33
CA PRO A 511 23.64 -6.27 0.97
C PRO A 511 24.81 -5.40 0.49
N GLY A 512 25.91 -6.00 0.02
CA GLY A 512 27.09 -5.27 -0.46
C GLY A 512 26.78 -4.40 -1.68
N HIS A 513 26.05 -4.93 -2.66
CA HIS A 513 25.65 -4.14 -3.85
C HIS A 513 24.65 -3.02 -3.51
N VAL A 514 23.81 -3.23 -2.49
CA VAL A 514 22.92 -2.18 -1.98
C VAL A 514 23.71 -1.06 -1.30
N ASP A 515 24.75 -1.40 -0.54
CA ASP A 515 25.63 -0.39 0.08
C ASP A 515 26.43 0.40 -0.97
N ASP A 516 26.98 -0.27 -1.98
CA ASP A 516 27.62 0.41 -3.12
C ASP A 516 26.64 1.38 -3.83
N ALA A 517 25.39 0.95 -4.05
CA ALA A 517 24.38 1.79 -4.65
C ALA A 517 23.99 2.99 -3.78
N ARG A 518 23.95 2.82 -2.46
CA ARG A 518 23.68 3.91 -1.51
C ARG A 518 24.79 4.96 -1.50
N GLU A 519 26.06 4.54 -1.60
CA GLU A 519 27.18 5.48 -1.72
C GLU A 519 27.16 6.18 -3.08
N LEU A 520 26.93 5.46 -4.18
CA LEU A 520 26.81 6.06 -5.51
C LEU A 520 25.65 7.06 -5.59
N ALA A 521 24.49 6.76 -4.96
CA ALA A 521 23.37 7.69 -4.89
C ALA A 521 23.78 9.01 -4.20
N ARG A 522 24.55 8.94 -3.10
CA ARG A 522 25.10 10.12 -2.41
C ARG A 522 26.00 10.93 -3.33
N GLU A 523 26.88 10.26 -4.08
CA GLU A 523 27.77 10.92 -5.04
C GLU A 523 27.01 11.62 -6.19
N MET A 524 25.85 11.05 -6.58
CA MET A 524 24.94 11.62 -7.58
C MET A 524 24.06 12.76 -7.04
N GLY A 525 24.19 13.16 -5.77
CA GLY A 525 23.31 14.16 -5.14
C GLY A 525 21.91 13.65 -4.83
N LEU A 526 21.70 12.33 -4.85
CA LEU A 526 20.45 11.66 -4.51
C LEU A 526 20.43 11.22 -3.03
N SER A 527 19.26 10.92 -2.51
CA SER A 527 19.12 10.41 -1.14
C SER A 527 19.60 8.97 -1.02
N ARG A 528 20.65 8.73 -0.23
CA ARG A 528 21.12 7.37 0.12
C ARG A 528 20.13 6.57 0.98
N ASN A 529 19.12 7.23 1.54
CA ASN A 529 18.15 6.67 2.49
C ASN A 529 16.75 6.44 1.89
N LYS A 530 16.57 6.70 0.59
CA LYS A 530 15.32 6.45 -0.15
C LYS A 530 15.59 5.53 -1.33
N TRP A 531 14.67 4.59 -1.55
CA TRP A 531 14.80 3.63 -2.65
C TRP A 531 14.33 4.24 -3.98
N PHE A 532 13.02 4.42 -4.15
CA PHE A 532 12.46 4.89 -5.42
C PHE A 532 12.93 6.30 -5.80
N GLY A 533 13.35 6.43 -7.05
CA GLY A 533 13.87 7.69 -7.59
C GLY A 533 15.26 8.06 -7.08
N ASN A 534 15.90 7.25 -6.22
CA ASN A 534 17.19 7.53 -5.60
C ASN A 534 18.14 6.33 -5.72
N VAL A 535 18.19 5.43 -4.73
CA VAL A 535 19.14 4.30 -4.70
C VAL A 535 18.89 3.30 -5.83
N GLU A 536 17.64 3.12 -6.27
CA GLU A 536 17.34 2.27 -7.44
C GLU A 536 18.04 2.77 -8.71
N GLN A 537 18.13 4.10 -8.92
CA GLN A 537 18.82 4.65 -10.08
C GLN A 537 20.34 4.40 -10.02
N ALA A 538 20.92 4.57 -8.85
CA ALA A 538 22.32 4.28 -8.61
C ALA A 538 22.62 2.78 -8.80
N LEU A 539 21.73 1.91 -8.30
CA LEU A 539 21.87 0.47 -8.48
C LEU A 539 21.85 0.07 -9.96
N LEU A 540 20.93 0.63 -10.76
CA LEU A 540 20.90 0.41 -12.21
C LEU A 540 22.21 0.80 -12.90
N LEU A 541 22.88 1.87 -12.44
CA LEU A 541 24.17 2.28 -12.97
C LEU A 541 25.30 1.31 -12.64
N LEU A 542 25.25 0.60 -11.50
CA LEU A 542 26.21 -0.46 -11.17
C LEU A 542 26.12 -1.69 -12.13
N GLY A 543 25.05 -1.79 -12.91
CA GLY A 543 24.96 -2.70 -14.06
C GLY A 543 25.85 -2.32 -15.25
N LYS A 544 26.47 -1.13 -15.25
CA LYS A 544 27.43 -0.69 -16.26
C LYS A 544 28.85 -1.00 -15.80
N ARG A 545 29.59 -1.82 -16.55
CA ARG A 545 30.93 -2.30 -16.16
C ARG A 545 31.91 -1.17 -15.76
N GLU A 546 31.85 -0.03 -16.44
CA GLU A 546 32.75 1.10 -16.16
C GLU A 546 32.48 1.73 -14.79
N ILE A 547 31.24 1.77 -14.34
CA ILE A 547 30.85 2.27 -13.02
C ILE A 547 31.15 1.19 -11.95
N ALA A 548 30.79 -0.07 -12.23
CA ALA A 548 31.01 -1.19 -11.34
C ALA A 548 32.49 -1.43 -10.97
N LYS A 549 33.44 -1.08 -11.85
CA LYS A 549 34.89 -1.16 -11.53
C LYS A 549 35.30 -0.31 -10.32
N LYS A 550 34.56 0.75 -9.99
CA LYS A 550 34.82 1.64 -8.85
C LYS A 550 34.09 1.19 -7.57
N ALA A 551 33.13 0.31 -7.69
CA ALA A 551 32.33 -0.17 -6.57
C ALA A 551 33.08 -1.28 -5.82
N ARG A 552 32.91 -1.34 -4.49
CA ARG A 552 33.60 -2.30 -3.61
C ARG A 552 33.22 -3.75 -3.92
N TYR A 553 31.94 -3.99 -4.27
CA TYR A 553 31.40 -5.31 -4.55
C TYR A 553 31.27 -5.60 -6.05
N GLY A 554 31.63 -4.62 -6.90
CA GLY A 554 31.76 -4.81 -8.33
C GLY A 554 30.45 -4.84 -9.10
N PHE A 555 30.44 -5.61 -10.20
CA PHE A 555 29.33 -5.68 -11.14
C PHE A 555 28.16 -6.52 -10.60
N CYS A 556 26.93 -6.05 -10.80
CA CYS A 556 25.72 -6.83 -10.60
C CYS A 556 24.80 -6.74 -11.83
N ARG A 557 23.88 -7.70 -11.96
CA ARG A 557 22.72 -7.59 -12.88
C ARG A 557 21.63 -6.77 -12.20
N CYS A 558 21.86 -5.49 -12.11
CA CYS A 558 21.12 -4.63 -11.22
C CYS A 558 19.70 -4.26 -11.66
N ASP A 559 19.29 -4.63 -12.85
CA ASP A 559 17.90 -4.61 -13.30
C ASP A 559 17.04 -5.66 -12.58
N GLU A 560 17.60 -6.83 -12.23
CA GLU A 560 16.87 -7.87 -11.50
C GLU A 560 16.41 -7.39 -10.10
N PRO A 561 17.29 -6.92 -9.19
CA PRO A 561 16.84 -6.44 -7.86
C PRO A 561 15.93 -5.21 -7.92
N VAL A 562 16.10 -4.32 -8.88
CA VAL A 562 15.20 -3.16 -9.05
C VAL A 562 13.80 -3.63 -9.43
N ASN A 563 13.68 -4.53 -10.40
CA ASN A 563 12.40 -5.12 -10.78
C ASN A 563 11.79 -5.95 -9.64
N TYR A 564 12.61 -6.71 -8.92
CA TYR A 564 12.19 -7.53 -7.77
C TYR A 564 11.54 -6.67 -6.69
N VAL A 565 12.19 -5.59 -6.26
CA VAL A 565 11.62 -4.67 -5.26
C VAL A 565 10.33 -4.04 -5.76
N SER A 566 10.30 -3.59 -7.02
CA SER A 566 9.13 -2.94 -7.61
C SER A 566 7.93 -3.89 -7.67
N GLN A 567 8.11 -5.13 -8.12
CA GLN A 567 7.04 -6.10 -8.26
C GLN A 567 6.48 -6.57 -6.91
N ILE A 568 7.36 -6.78 -5.91
CA ILE A 568 6.93 -7.17 -4.57
C ILE A 568 6.19 -6.02 -3.89
N GLN A 569 6.71 -4.79 -3.97
CA GLN A 569 6.05 -3.62 -3.39
C GLN A 569 4.65 -3.43 -3.98
N GLN A 570 4.51 -3.48 -5.31
CA GLN A 570 3.23 -3.38 -6.00
C GLN A 570 2.25 -4.47 -5.55
N ARG A 571 2.71 -5.72 -5.51
CA ARG A 571 1.89 -6.86 -5.07
C ARG A 571 1.46 -6.72 -3.62
N TYR A 572 2.37 -6.33 -2.74
CA TYR A 572 2.10 -6.09 -1.33
C TYR A 572 1.03 -5.00 -1.12
N GLU A 573 1.14 -3.88 -1.81
CA GLU A 573 0.17 -2.79 -1.72
C GLU A 573 -1.22 -3.20 -2.19
N HIS A 574 -1.31 -4.08 -3.19
CA HIS A 574 -2.58 -4.65 -3.63
C HIS A 574 -3.15 -5.64 -2.60
N TYR A 575 -2.31 -6.50 -2.01
CA TYR A 575 -2.75 -7.42 -0.94
C TYR A 575 -3.33 -6.68 0.25
N VAL A 576 -2.68 -5.59 0.65
CA VAL A 576 -3.12 -4.76 1.78
C VAL A 576 -4.50 -4.13 1.53
N GLN A 577 -4.83 -3.78 0.30
CA GLN A 577 -6.14 -3.20 -0.04
C GLN A 577 -7.29 -4.21 0.01
N ILE A 578 -6.99 -5.49 -0.20
CA ILE A 578 -7.99 -6.53 -0.37
C ILE A 578 -8.09 -7.44 0.87
N VAL A 579 -6.96 -7.74 1.50
CA VAL A 579 -6.88 -8.68 2.61
C VAL A 579 -6.45 -7.97 3.88
N PRO A 580 -7.30 -7.97 4.92
CA PRO A 580 -6.94 -7.38 6.21
C PRO A 580 -5.77 -8.12 6.86
N MET A 581 -5.04 -7.45 7.74
CA MET A 581 -3.86 -8.01 8.42
C MET A 581 -4.20 -9.14 9.43
N ARG A 582 -5.47 -9.34 9.78
CA ARG A 582 -5.97 -10.27 10.81
C ARG A 582 -5.70 -11.74 10.52
#